data_f33847f4e0bf5c8ae685b4e8916383d4
#
_entry.id   f33847f4e0bf5c8ae685b4e8916383d4
#
_cell.length_a   1.000
_cell.length_b   1.000
_cell.length_c   1.000
_cell.angle_alpha   90.00
_cell.angle_beta   90.00
_cell.angle_gamma   90.00
#
_symmetry.space_group_name_H-M   'P 1'
#
loop_
_entity.id
_entity.type
_entity.pdbx_description
1 polymer ?
#
loop_
_entity_poly.entity_id
_entity_poly.type
_entity_poly.pdbx_seq_one_letter_code
_entity_poly.pdbx_strand_id
1 'polypeptide(L)'
;MRVAGNACLLSVLAVGLIGCSGSGSKQPEENPNIFPADYKNEILLTMTNTLEDPTNIRDAFVSEPALRQAGKEQRYVVCVRSDSRNANKHYTGSKDRIGYFYAGHLTQLVEASKEQCGSAAYKPFPELEKLCQAKKCI
;
A
#
# COMPACT_ATOMS: atom_id res chain seq x y z
N MET A 1 -61.45 44.15 -43.38
CA MET A 1 -62.07 44.89 -42.26
C MET A 1 -61.36 44.56 -40.95
N ARG A 2 -60.76 45.58 -40.35
CA ARG A 2 -60.31 45.69 -38.91
C ARG A 2 -59.34 44.62 -38.39
N VAL A 3 -58.06 44.90 -38.23
CA VAL A 3 -57.32 45.77 -37.29
C VAL A 3 -57.57 45.40 -35.83
N ALA A 4 -56.55 44.94 -35.17
CA ALA A 4 -56.02 45.23 -33.83
C ALA A 4 -54.96 44.16 -33.53
N GLY A 5 -53.72 44.39 -33.38
CA GLY A 5 -53.03 45.38 -32.59
C GLY A 5 -52.91 44.86 -31.13
N ASN A 6 -51.87 44.13 -30.77
CA ASN A 6 -51.48 44.19 -29.40
C ASN A 6 -49.98 43.93 -29.15
N ALA A 7 -49.55 44.81 -28.37
CA ALA A 7 -48.19 45.14 -28.05
C ALA A 7 -47.36 44.04 -27.47
N CYS A 8 -46.11 44.10 -27.88
CA CYS A 8 -44.95 43.43 -27.37
C CYS A 8 -44.65 43.83 -25.92
N LEU A 9 -44.49 42.91 -25.04
CA LEU A 9 -43.86 43.11 -23.74
C LEU A 9 -42.59 42.21 -23.68
N LEU A 10 -41.47 42.85 -23.89
CA LEU A 10 -40.15 42.30 -23.71
C LEU A 10 -39.89 42.13 -22.21
N SER A 11 -39.92 40.90 -21.73
CA SER A 11 -39.37 40.55 -20.42
C SER A 11 -37.94 40.02 -20.59
N VAL A 12 -37.00 40.86 -20.24
CA VAL A 12 -35.60 40.51 -20.14
C VAL A 12 -35.41 39.70 -18.85
N LEU A 13 -35.27 38.40 -19.00
CA LEU A 13 -34.83 37.52 -17.94
C LEU A 13 -33.31 37.57 -17.87
N ALA A 14 -32.78 38.31 -16.90
CA ALA A 14 -31.39 38.26 -16.52
C ALA A 14 -31.09 36.91 -15.85
N VAL A 15 -30.49 35.99 -16.57
CA VAL A 15 -29.94 34.73 -15.99
C VAL A 15 -28.64 35.08 -15.27
N GLY A 16 -28.71 35.19 -13.98
CA GLY A 16 -27.56 35.30 -13.12
C GLY A 16 -26.74 34.00 -13.15
N LEU A 17 -25.56 34.03 -13.76
CA LEU A 17 -24.56 33.01 -13.66
C LEU A 17 -24.03 32.97 -12.20
N ILE A 18 -24.57 32.06 -11.39
CA ILE A 18 -23.97 31.74 -10.08
C ILE A 18 -22.72 30.95 -10.42
N GLY A 19 -21.56 31.61 -10.42
CA GLY A 19 -20.28 30.99 -10.48
C GLY A 19 -20.08 30.15 -9.22
N CYS A 20 -20.15 28.84 -9.34
CA CYS A 20 -19.60 27.93 -8.32
C CYS A 20 -18.09 28.12 -8.30
N SER A 21 -17.62 28.99 -7.42
CA SER A 21 -16.22 29.00 -7.00
C SER A 21 -15.99 27.72 -6.22
N GLY A 22 -15.59 26.66 -6.93
CA GLY A 22 -15.06 25.47 -6.31
C GLY A 22 -13.80 25.84 -5.56
N SER A 23 -13.91 26.08 -4.25
CA SER A 23 -12.76 26.08 -3.36
C SER A 23 -12.20 24.69 -3.38
N GLY A 24 -11.24 24.44 -4.26
CA GLY A 24 -10.39 23.26 -4.20
C GLY A 24 -9.64 23.34 -2.88
N SER A 25 -10.16 22.71 -1.84
CA SER A 25 -9.38 22.38 -0.66
C SER A 25 -8.29 21.42 -1.15
N LYS A 26 -7.06 21.92 -1.34
CA LYS A 26 -5.88 21.06 -1.44
C LYS A 26 -5.85 20.26 -0.14
N GLN A 27 -6.18 18.97 -0.23
CA GLN A 27 -5.83 18.04 0.84
C GLN A 27 -4.33 18.20 1.06
N PRO A 28 -3.87 18.26 2.32
CA PRO A 28 -2.44 18.27 2.60
C PRO A 28 -1.82 17.08 1.85
N GLU A 29 -0.84 17.32 0.98
CA GLU A 29 -0.10 16.25 0.34
C GLU A 29 0.55 15.43 1.46
N GLU A 30 0.07 14.23 1.65
CA GLU A 30 0.61 13.29 2.61
C GLU A 30 2.06 13.00 2.22
N ASN A 31 2.99 13.17 3.16
CA ASN A 31 4.40 12.88 2.88
C ASN A 31 4.56 11.38 2.56
N PRO A 32 4.91 11.00 1.34
CA PRO A 32 5.02 9.59 0.95
C PRO A 32 6.16 8.87 1.67
N ASN A 33 7.12 9.60 2.23
CA ASN A 33 8.37 9.09 2.79
C ASN A 33 8.43 9.24 4.31
N ILE A 34 7.33 8.93 5.02
CA ILE A 34 7.33 8.75 6.46
C ILE A 34 8.00 7.40 6.78
N PHE A 35 8.93 7.41 7.75
CA PHE A 35 9.58 6.18 8.19
C PHE A 35 8.56 5.19 8.78
N PRO A 36 8.51 3.94 8.30
CA PRO A 36 7.53 2.95 8.74
C PRO A 36 7.95 2.31 10.07
N ALA A 37 7.67 2.97 11.17
CA ALA A 37 8.09 2.51 12.50
C ALA A 37 7.52 1.12 12.88
N ASP A 38 6.33 0.79 12.41
CA ASP A 38 5.63 -0.47 12.71
C ASP A 38 5.77 -1.54 11.60
N TYR A 39 6.79 -1.41 10.75
CA TYR A 39 6.95 -2.25 9.55
C TYR A 39 6.91 -3.75 9.82
N LYS A 40 7.45 -4.21 10.94
CA LYS A 40 7.45 -5.64 11.29
C LYS A 40 6.04 -6.17 11.50
N ASN A 41 5.21 -5.46 12.28
CA ASN A 41 3.83 -5.89 12.55
C ASN A 41 2.97 -5.88 11.29
N GLU A 42 3.13 -4.87 10.44
CA GLU A 42 2.41 -4.80 9.17
C GLU A 42 2.81 -5.94 8.21
N ILE A 43 4.10 -6.31 8.18
CA ILE A 43 4.59 -7.47 7.43
C ILE A 43 4.00 -8.76 8.00
N LEU A 44 4.02 -8.96 9.32
CA LEU A 44 3.46 -10.14 9.98
C LEU A 44 1.98 -10.30 9.65
N LEU A 45 1.20 -9.22 9.76
CA LEU A 45 -0.23 -9.22 9.43
C LEU A 45 -0.47 -9.57 7.96
N THR A 46 0.30 -8.99 7.06
CA THR A 46 0.18 -9.26 5.63
C THR A 46 0.53 -10.71 5.31
N MET A 47 1.62 -11.23 5.87
CA MET A 47 2.03 -12.63 5.65
C MET A 47 1.04 -13.63 6.24
N THR A 48 0.44 -13.34 7.39
CA THR A 48 -0.65 -14.16 7.96
C THR A 48 -1.80 -14.33 6.98
N ASN A 49 -2.14 -13.27 6.27
CA ASN A 49 -3.29 -13.24 5.37
C ASN A 49 -3.00 -13.70 3.95
N THR A 50 -1.75 -13.73 3.53
CA THR A 50 -1.37 -13.98 2.12
C THR A 50 -0.64 -15.31 1.91
N LEU A 51 -0.01 -15.88 2.94
CA LEU A 51 0.66 -17.17 2.81
C LEU A 51 -0.36 -18.30 2.78
N GLU A 52 -0.12 -19.32 1.94
CA GLU A 52 -0.95 -20.53 1.88
C GLU A 52 -0.92 -21.30 3.21
N ASP A 53 0.23 -21.33 3.85
CA ASP A 53 0.41 -21.87 5.19
C ASP A 53 1.30 -20.95 6.01
N PRO A 54 0.72 -20.10 6.86
CA PRO A 54 1.48 -19.19 7.72
C PRO A 54 2.04 -19.86 8.97
N THR A 55 1.94 -21.19 9.07
CA THR A 55 2.47 -21.95 10.23
C THR A 55 3.84 -22.54 9.94
N ASN A 56 4.63 -22.74 10.98
CA ASN A 56 5.97 -23.37 10.91
C ASN A 56 6.89 -22.72 9.85
N ILE A 57 6.84 -21.41 9.72
CA ILE A 57 7.79 -20.66 8.91
C ILE A 57 9.17 -20.81 9.53
N ARG A 58 10.20 -20.96 8.69
CA ARG A 58 11.59 -21.10 9.12
C ARG A 58 12.53 -20.20 8.33
N ASP A 59 13.76 -20.06 8.82
CA ASP A 59 14.80 -19.26 8.19
C ASP A 59 14.32 -17.84 7.86
N ALA A 60 13.67 -17.20 8.86
CA ALA A 60 13.06 -15.89 8.69
C ALA A 60 14.05 -14.77 9.02
N PHE A 61 14.19 -13.86 8.08
CA PHE A 61 15.04 -12.67 8.18
C PHE A 61 14.31 -11.45 7.65
N VAL A 62 14.68 -10.28 8.15
CA VAL A 62 14.15 -9.00 7.72
C VAL A 62 15.25 -7.95 7.65
N SER A 63 15.19 -7.04 6.68
CA SER A 63 16.05 -5.87 6.63
C SER A 63 15.45 -4.69 7.40
N GLU A 64 16.28 -3.72 7.74
CA GLU A 64 15.77 -2.41 8.17
C GLU A 64 15.10 -1.69 6.98
N PRO A 65 14.13 -0.80 7.25
CA PRO A 65 13.57 0.05 6.21
C PRO A 65 14.64 0.95 5.58
N ALA A 66 14.72 0.94 4.26
CA ALA A 66 15.67 1.75 3.50
C ALA A 66 14.94 2.54 2.42
N LEU A 67 15.25 3.81 2.29
CA LEU A 67 14.70 4.66 1.24
C LEU A 67 15.37 4.29 -0.08
N ARG A 68 14.60 3.84 -1.06
CA ARG A 68 15.10 3.41 -2.37
C ARG A 68 14.24 3.96 -3.49
N GLN A 69 14.83 4.05 -4.67
CA GLN A 69 14.09 4.37 -5.90
C GLN A 69 13.13 3.21 -6.23
N ALA A 70 11.85 3.50 -6.33
CA ALA A 70 10.79 2.58 -6.71
C ALA A 70 10.01 3.20 -7.89
N GLY A 71 10.39 2.83 -9.11
CA GLY A 71 9.88 3.49 -10.31
C GLY A 71 10.35 4.94 -10.39
N LYS A 72 9.41 5.89 -10.47
CA LYS A 72 9.71 7.33 -10.56
C LYS A 72 9.85 8.02 -9.20
N GLU A 73 9.54 7.34 -8.11
CA GLU A 73 9.48 7.91 -6.77
C GLU A 73 10.40 7.17 -5.81
N GLN A 74 10.76 7.84 -4.74
CA GLN A 74 11.44 7.17 -3.63
C GLN A 74 10.40 6.61 -2.67
N ARG A 75 10.69 5.42 -2.13
CA ARG A 75 9.86 4.73 -1.14
C ARG A 75 10.73 4.07 -0.09
N TYR A 76 10.24 3.96 1.11
CA TYR A 76 10.81 3.01 2.05
C TYR A 76 10.49 1.60 1.58
N VAL A 77 11.51 0.75 1.57
CA VAL A 77 11.38 -0.67 1.26
C VAL A 77 12.00 -1.52 2.36
N VAL A 78 11.45 -2.70 2.55
CA VAL A 78 11.95 -3.71 3.48
C VAL A 78 12.03 -5.04 2.74
N CYS A 79 13.15 -5.73 2.85
CA CYS A 79 13.29 -7.10 2.35
C CYS A 79 12.99 -8.10 3.46
N VAL A 80 12.24 -9.14 3.14
CA VAL A 80 11.92 -10.26 4.02
C VAL A 80 12.30 -11.56 3.34
N ARG A 81 13.08 -12.38 4.00
CA ARG A 81 13.41 -13.74 3.55
C ARG A 81 12.76 -14.75 4.47
N SER A 82 12.17 -15.78 3.91
CA SER A 82 11.66 -16.90 4.72
C SER A 82 11.43 -18.13 3.84
N ASP A 83 11.44 -19.30 4.46
CA ASP A 83 10.98 -20.56 3.87
C ASP A 83 9.64 -20.93 4.51
N SER A 84 8.59 -20.85 3.70
CA SER A 84 7.22 -21.16 4.09
C SER A 84 6.71 -22.41 3.36
N ARG A 85 5.67 -23.01 3.92
CA ARG A 85 5.04 -24.20 3.31
C ARG A 85 3.94 -23.78 2.36
N ASN A 86 3.71 -24.60 1.32
CA ASN A 86 2.54 -24.49 0.46
C ASN A 86 1.29 -25.11 1.14
N ALA A 87 0.15 -25.08 0.44
CA ALA A 87 -1.11 -25.65 0.92
C ALA A 87 -1.00 -27.16 1.29
N ASN A 88 -0.09 -27.91 0.64
CA ASN A 88 0.19 -29.32 0.91
C ASN A 88 1.20 -29.54 2.05
N LYS A 89 1.53 -28.50 2.81
CA LYS A 89 2.46 -28.53 3.94
C LYS A 89 3.91 -28.82 3.57
N HIS A 90 4.30 -28.67 2.31
CA HIS A 90 5.66 -28.82 1.83
C HIS A 90 6.39 -27.48 1.78
N TYR A 91 7.63 -27.43 2.27
CA TYR A 91 8.49 -26.26 2.13
C TYR A 91 8.85 -26.00 0.68
N THR A 92 8.78 -24.76 0.26
CA THR A 92 9.04 -24.34 -1.13
C THR A 92 10.42 -23.77 -1.35
N GLY A 93 11.23 -23.71 -0.31
CA GLY A 93 12.54 -23.05 -0.28
C GLY A 93 12.48 -21.59 0.13
N SER A 94 13.63 -21.06 0.54
CA SER A 94 13.76 -19.66 0.92
C SER A 94 13.41 -18.73 -0.23
N LYS A 95 12.51 -17.78 0.03
CA LYS A 95 12.09 -16.75 -0.92
C LYS A 95 12.28 -15.38 -0.30
N ASP A 96 12.75 -14.46 -1.13
CA ASP A 96 12.80 -13.04 -0.80
C ASP A 96 11.49 -12.36 -1.20
N ARG A 97 10.97 -11.50 -0.34
CA ARG A 97 9.88 -10.59 -0.61
C ARG A 97 10.32 -9.16 -0.35
N ILE A 98 9.77 -8.22 -1.10
CA ILE A 98 10.00 -6.80 -0.88
C ILE A 98 8.68 -6.12 -0.52
N GLY A 99 8.70 -5.41 0.60
CA GLY A 99 7.61 -4.56 1.05
C GLY A 99 7.85 -3.13 0.64
N TYR A 100 6.84 -2.49 0.06
CA TYR A 100 6.84 -1.06 -0.29
C TYR A 100 5.94 -0.31 0.66
N PHE A 101 6.45 0.80 1.18
CA PHE A 101 5.73 1.64 2.15
C PHE A 101 5.39 3.00 1.55
N TYR A 102 4.21 3.50 1.90
CA TYR A 102 3.75 4.84 1.58
C TYR A 102 3.22 5.50 2.85
N ALA A 103 3.64 6.71 3.13
CA ALA A 103 3.22 7.45 4.32
C ALA A 103 3.37 6.64 5.63
N GLY A 104 4.40 5.80 5.72
CA GLY A 104 4.69 4.97 6.90
C GLY A 104 3.96 3.63 6.94
N HIS A 105 3.11 3.30 5.96
CA HIS A 105 2.30 2.09 5.93
C HIS A 105 2.69 1.16 4.77
N LEU A 106 2.61 -0.16 5.03
CA LEU A 106 2.86 -1.18 4.02
C LEU A 106 1.71 -1.18 2.98
N THR A 107 2.06 -0.87 1.74
CA THR A 107 1.09 -0.85 0.63
C THR A 107 1.15 -2.08 -0.23
N GLN A 108 2.31 -2.74 -0.29
CA GLN A 108 2.53 -3.90 -1.13
C GLN A 108 3.63 -4.79 -0.55
N LEU A 109 3.42 -6.10 -0.55
CA LEU A 109 4.43 -7.11 -0.22
C LEU A 109 4.41 -8.17 -1.32
N VAL A 110 5.48 -8.24 -2.12
CA VAL A 110 5.55 -9.12 -3.29
C VAL A 110 6.85 -9.92 -3.31
N GLU A 111 6.89 -10.99 -4.08
CA GLU A 111 8.13 -11.73 -4.31
C GLU A 111 9.17 -10.82 -4.97
N ALA A 112 10.39 -10.83 -4.43
CA ALA A 112 11.48 -9.97 -4.88
C ALA A 112 12.40 -10.70 -5.84
N SER A 113 12.96 -9.96 -6.79
CA SER A 113 14.10 -10.44 -7.57
C SER A 113 15.38 -10.42 -6.74
N LYS A 114 16.42 -11.12 -7.23
CA LYS A 114 17.74 -11.11 -6.59
C LYS A 114 18.35 -9.70 -6.53
N GLU A 115 18.09 -8.88 -7.52
CA GLU A 115 18.59 -7.51 -7.60
C GLU A 115 17.93 -6.61 -6.57
N GLN A 116 16.66 -6.85 -6.27
CA GLN A 116 15.90 -6.04 -5.32
C GLN A 116 16.34 -6.26 -3.87
N CYS A 117 16.63 -7.51 -3.49
CA CYS A 117 16.95 -7.87 -2.11
C CYS A 117 18.35 -8.48 -1.91
N GLY A 118 19.13 -8.68 -2.97
CA GLY A 118 20.44 -9.35 -2.90
C GLY A 118 21.48 -8.63 -2.03
N SER A 119 21.39 -7.30 -1.92
CA SER A 119 22.26 -6.48 -1.06
C SER A 119 21.64 -6.11 0.30
N ALA A 120 20.50 -6.70 0.65
CA ALA A 120 19.82 -6.38 1.91
C ALA A 120 20.63 -6.88 3.11
N ALA A 121 20.80 -6.02 4.12
CA ALA A 121 21.39 -6.39 5.40
C ALA A 121 20.34 -7.08 6.28
N TYR A 122 20.24 -8.38 6.15
CA TYR A 122 19.27 -9.17 6.86
C TYR A 122 19.63 -9.37 8.34
N LYS A 123 18.60 -9.28 9.19
CA LYS A 123 18.63 -9.65 10.60
C LYS A 123 17.62 -10.76 10.87
N PRO A 124 17.82 -11.64 11.85
CA PRO A 124 16.83 -12.65 12.22
C PRO A 124 15.45 -12.03 12.49
N PHE A 125 14.40 -12.74 12.09
CA PHE A 125 13.01 -12.33 12.30
C PHE A 125 12.21 -13.43 13.02
N PRO A 126 12.52 -13.69 14.31
CA PRO A 126 11.91 -14.79 15.06
C PRO A 126 10.40 -14.62 15.26
N GLU A 127 9.87 -13.39 15.22
CA GLU A 127 8.43 -13.14 15.29
C GLU A 127 7.69 -13.76 14.10
N LEU A 128 8.30 -13.77 12.91
CA LEU A 128 7.74 -14.40 11.73
C LEU A 128 7.74 -15.93 11.85
N GLU A 129 8.77 -16.52 12.43
CA GLU A 129 8.83 -17.98 12.66
C GLU A 129 7.78 -18.46 13.67
N LYS A 130 7.38 -17.57 14.58
CA LYS A 130 6.36 -17.83 15.60
C LYS A 130 4.96 -17.42 15.19
N LEU A 131 4.77 -16.95 13.95
CA LEU A 131 3.59 -16.22 13.50
C LEU A 131 2.27 -16.94 13.80
N CYS A 132 2.15 -18.20 13.46
CA CYS A 132 0.96 -19.01 13.71
C CYS A 132 1.35 -20.29 14.44
N GLN A 133 1.80 -20.19 15.68
CA GLN A 133 2.09 -21.36 16.48
C GLN A 133 0.80 -21.97 17.05
N ALA A 134 0.70 -23.29 17.02
CA ALA A 134 -0.38 -24.06 17.66
C ALA A 134 -1.80 -23.64 17.25
N LYS A 135 -2.05 -23.44 15.95
CA LYS A 135 -3.36 -23.13 15.37
C LYS A 135 -3.96 -21.75 15.75
N LYS A 136 -3.21 -20.88 16.37
CA LYS A 136 -3.63 -19.49 16.58
C LYS A 136 -2.76 -18.57 15.73
N CYS A 137 -3.35 -18.02 14.66
CA CYS A 137 -2.86 -16.81 14.02
C CYS A 137 -3.37 -15.60 14.82
N ILE A 138 -2.51 -14.62 15.02
CA ILE A 138 -2.85 -13.37 15.70
C ILE A 138 -3.64 -12.48 14.74
#